data_75389b22c06e9731b12c16d627468e15
#
_entry.id   75389b22c06e9731b12c16d627468e15
#
_cell.length_a   1.000
_cell.length_b   1.000
_cell.length_c   1.000
_cell.angle_alpha   90.00
_cell.angle_beta   90.00
_cell.angle_gamma   90.00
#
_symmetry.space_group_name_H-M   'P 1'
#
loop_
_entity.id
_entity.type
_entity.pdbx_description
1 polymer ?
#
loop_
_entity_poly.entity_id
_entity_poly.type
_entity_poly.pdbx_seq_one_letter_code
_entity_poly.pdbx_strand_id
1 'polypeptide(L)'
;MRKFMLAAIAVGVLAIGSTALAGSSGVQITSTGFTPPSTSIQAGDSVNWTNSDTKSHSVTVAGAACALVLAPSQSSSCTFPNPGTYAYQDATSGFSGTVNVAPNTRAVTLQSSRRVGIFGDAMTLGGSVSSKAAGEHVTVTAKPSGGTPYTFDVVTGAGGNWTLQVQPRARTTFQATWDTATSSPVTIDLRPRLTFQKVGRYQYLVVVLGNRSFAGKQLDIARRIGGRYVTFKHVTIGRIARTTTTSVAYFTAVVRPGTHLRAFLPKSQAGADYLDGHSNFVVQ
;
A
#
# COMPACT_ATOMS: atom_id res chain seq x y z
N MET A 1 -18.33 -28.56 30.07
CA MET A 1 -16.99 -28.10 29.65
C MET A 1 -16.84 -28.35 28.15
N ARG A 2 -17.07 -27.35 27.31
CA ARG A 2 -16.86 -27.45 25.84
C ARG A 2 -15.52 -26.78 25.53
N LYS A 3 -14.56 -27.57 25.08
CA LYS A 3 -13.26 -27.10 24.61
C LYS A 3 -13.43 -26.50 23.23
N PHE A 4 -13.23 -25.20 23.08
CA PHE A 4 -13.06 -24.56 21.78
C PHE A 4 -11.59 -24.71 21.35
N MET A 5 -11.38 -25.47 20.31
CA MET A 5 -10.10 -25.61 19.63
C MET A 5 -9.96 -24.44 18.66
N LEU A 6 -9.07 -23.50 18.96
CA LEU A 6 -8.66 -22.47 17.99
C LEU A 6 -7.66 -23.09 17.01
N ALA A 7 -8.09 -23.28 15.77
CA ALA A 7 -7.18 -23.59 14.67
C ALA A 7 -6.46 -22.31 14.25
N ALA A 8 -5.16 -22.22 14.50
CA ALA A 8 -4.30 -21.18 13.96
C ALA A 8 -3.97 -21.54 12.52
N ILE A 9 -4.57 -20.85 11.56
CA ILE A 9 -4.16 -20.91 10.15
C ILE A 9 -2.93 -20.04 10.00
N ALA A 10 -1.76 -20.65 9.91
CA ALA A 10 -0.52 -20.00 9.49
C ALA A 10 -0.58 -19.82 7.97
N VAL A 11 -0.94 -18.61 7.52
CA VAL A 11 -0.78 -18.22 6.12
C VAL A 11 0.70 -17.89 5.92
N GLY A 12 1.43 -18.82 5.34
CA GLY A 12 2.79 -18.60 4.86
C GLY A 12 2.75 -17.62 3.68
N VAL A 13 3.21 -16.39 3.89
CA VAL A 13 3.42 -15.41 2.82
C VAL A 13 4.69 -15.79 2.07
N LEU A 14 4.55 -16.49 0.96
CA LEU A 14 5.60 -16.54 -0.05
C LEU A 14 5.69 -15.13 -0.66
N ALA A 15 6.76 -14.41 -0.40
CA ALA A 15 7.10 -13.20 -1.12
C ALA A 15 7.52 -13.58 -2.56
N ILE A 16 6.52 -13.77 -3.44
CA ILE A 16 6.78 -13.78 -4.87
C ILE A 16 6.92 -12.30 -5.25
N GLY A 17 8.14 -11.88 -5.52
CA GLY A 17 8.40 -10.57 -6.11
C GLY A 17 7.61 -10.48 -7.42
N SER A 18 6.52 -9.71 -7.42
CA SER A 18 5.78 -9.38 -8.63
C SER A 18 6.70 -8.49 -9.47
N THR A 19 7.39 -9.07 -10.44
CA THR A 19 7.92 -8.30 -11.56
C THR A 19 6.71 -7.73 -12.28
N ALA A 20 6.58 -6.40 -12.29
CA ALA A 20 5.62 -5.72 -13.16
C ALA A 20 5.84 -6.28 -14.57
N LEU A 21 4.81 -6.88 -15.17
CA LEU A 21 4.85 -7.34 -16.54
C LEU A 21 4.85 -6.10 -17.42
N ALA A 22 6.06 -5.66 -17.82
CA ALA A 22 6.20 -4.74 -18.95
C ALA A 22 5.54 -5.39 -20.17
N GLY A 23 4.73 -4.64 -20.91
CA GLY A 23 4.17 -5.12 -22.17
C GLY A 23 5.29 -5.66 -23.05
N SER A 24 5.07 -6.77 -23.70
CA SER A 24 6.04 -7.32 -24.65
C SER A 24 5.43 -7.47 -26.03
N SER A 25 6.18 -7.09 -27.07
CA SER A 25 5.83 -7.32 -28.46
C SER A 25 6.84 -8.28 -29.08
N GLY A 26 6.36 -9.21 -29.90
CA GLY A 26 7.21 -10.20 -30.57
C GLY A 26 7.51 -9.81 -32.00
N VAL A 27 8.76 -10.04 -32.43
CA VAL A 27 9.22 -9.96 -33.83
C VAL A 27 9.92 -11.26 -34.20
N GLN A 28 9.50 -11.91 -35.27
CA GLN A 28 10.18 -13.09 -35.79
C GLN A 28 11.21 -12.70 -36.83
N ILE A 29 12.36 -13.35 -36.80
CA ILE A 29 13.39 -13.27 -37.87
C ILE A 29 13.21 -14.49 -38.71
N THR A 30 12.89 -14.28 -40.01
CA THR A 30 12.69 -15.34 -40.98
C THR A 30 13.76 -15.25 -42.06
N SER A 31 13.84 -16.23 -42.94
CA SER A 31 14.75 -16.21 -44.11
C SER A 31 14.50 -15.06 -45.08
N THR A 32 13.37 -14.35 -44.97
CA THR A 32 12.96 -13.24 -45.83
C THR A 32 12.89 -11.89 -45.15
N GLY A 33 13.11 -11.82 -43.85
CA GLY A 33 13.09 -10.57 -43.10
C GLY A 33 12.43 -10.66 -41.71
N PHE A 34 12.18 -9.50 -41.11
CA PHE A 34 11.48 -9.37 -39.85
C PHE A 34 9.97 -9.41 -40.04
N THR A 35 9.28 -10.14 -39.16
CA THR A 35 7.81 -10.28 -39.18
C THR A 35 7.23 -10.04 -37.79
N PRO A 36 6.47 -8.95 -37.54
CA PRO A 36 6.29 -7.80 -38.45
C PRO A 36 7.57 -6.94 -38.57
N PRO A 37 7.76 -6.22 -39.70
CA PRO A 37 8.93 -5.34 -39.87
C PRO A 37 8.84 -4.05 -39.03
N SER A 38 7.64 -3.69 -38.57
CA SER A 38 7.42 -2.58 -37.66
C SER A 38 6.52 -3.01 -36.51
N THR A 39 6.89 -2.62 -35.26
CA THR A 39 6.09 -2.87 -34.09
C THR A 39 5.91 -1.59 -33.29
N SER A 40 4.80 -1.49 -32.56
CA SER A 40 4.49 -0.34 -31.68
C SER A 40 4.33 -0.82 -30.25
N ILE A 41 5.01 -0.12 -29.33
CA ILE A 41 5.01 -0.38 -27.90
C ILE A 41 4.91 0.94 -27.14
N GLN A 42 4.82 0.89 -25.80
CA GLN A 42 4.93 2.07 -24.94
C GLN A 42 6.30 2.13 -24.26
N ALA A 43 6.70 3.31 -23.85
CA ALA A 43 7.93 3.50 -23.06
C ALA A 43 7.90 2.64 -21.78
N GLY A 44 8.99 1.87 -21.56
CA GLY A 44 9.10 0.87 -20.53
C GLY A 44 8.79 -0.56 -20.97
N ASP A 45 8.20 -0.76 -22.16
CA ASP A 45 7.96 -2.09 -22.74
C ASP A 45 9.21 -2.69 -23.36
N SER A 46 9.13 -3.98 -23.66
CA SER A 46 10.19 -4.74 -24.33
C SER A 46 9.73 -5.31 -25.67
N VAL A 47 10.65 -5.41 -26.61
CA VAL A 47 10.46 -6.19 -27.83
C VAL A 47 11.30 -7.46 -27.72
N ASN A 48 10.70 -8.59 -28.06
CA ASN A 48 11.33 -9.90 -28.08
C ASN A 48 11.54 -10.35 -29.53
N TRP A 49 12.79 -10.53 -29.97
CA TRP A 49 13.13 -11.11 -31.24
C TRP A 49 13.34 -12.61 -31.11
N THR A 50 12.65 -13.37 -31.97
CA THR A 50 12.79 -14.83 -32.06
C THR A 50 13.33 -15.21 -33.43
N ASN A 51 14.45 -15.90 -33.46
CA ASN A 51 15.02 -16.40 -34.72
C ASN A 51 14.31 -17.69 -35.14
N SER A 52 13.48 -17.58 -36.18
CA SER A 52 12.77 -18.68 -36.84
C SER A 52 13.46 -19.16 -38.11
N ASP A 53 14.66 -18.62 -38.43
CA ASP A 53 15.49 -19.08 -39.56
C ASP A 53 16.48 -20.16 -39.08
N THR A 54 17.08 -20.83 -40.05
CA THR A 54 18.15 -21.85 -39.85
C THR A 54 19.54 -21.26 -39.69
N LYS A 55 19.70 -19.94 -39.94
CA LYS A 55 20.96 -19.20 -39.80
C LYS A 55 20.97 -18.36 -38.54
N SER A 56 22.16 -18.00 -38.05
CA SER A 56 22.32 -17.04 -36.98
C SER A 56 22.15 -15.61 -37.50
N HIS A 57 21.49 -14.75 -36.68
CA HIS A 57 21.23 -13.35 -36.97
C HIS A 57 21.82 -12.44 -35.88
N SER A 58 22.22 -11.22 -36.29
CA SER A 58 22.76 -10.20 -35.35
C SER A 58 21.94 -8.92 -35.47
N VAL A 59 21.06 -8.68 -34.51
CA VAL A 59 20.16 -7.54 -34.49
C VAL A 59 20.76 -6.41 -33.65
N THR A 60 20.93 -5.23 -34.26
CA THR A 60 21.39 -4.02 -33.60
C THR A 60 20.31 -2.95 -33.67
N VAL A 61 19.99 -2.30 -32.56
CA VAL A 61 18.99 -1.25 -32.48
C VAL A 61 19.67 0.11 -32.32
N ALA A 62 19.42 1.00 -33.27
CA ALA A 62 20.01 2.35 -33.27
C ALA A 62 19.40 3.19 -32.10
N GLY A 63 20.25 3.87 -31.32
CA GLY A 63 19.79 4.72 -30.21
C GLY A 63 19.38 3.99 -28.94
N ALA A 64 19.49 2.66 -28.92
CA ALA A 64 19.31 1.84 -27.74
C ALA A 64 20.56 1.01 -27.47
N ALA A 65 20.89 0.77 -26.18
CA ALA A 65 21.97 -0.13 -25.81
C ALA A 65 21.54 -1.60 -25.97
N CYS A 66 21.24 -1.99 -27.21
CA CYS A 66 20.68 -3.28 -27.54
C CYS A 66 21.37 -3.85 -28.80
N ALA A 67 22.13 -4.92 -28.58
CA ALA A 67 22.74 -5.74 -29.63
C ALA A 67 22.53 -7.21 -29.27
N LEU A 68 21.88 -7.97 -30.16
CA LEU A 68 21.48 -9.36 -29.94
C LEU A 68 22.13 -10.25 -30.98
N VAL A 69 22.69 -11.37 -30.56
CA VAL A 69 23.11 -12.47 -31.43
C VAL A 69 22.21 -13.66 -31.15
N LEU A 70 21.48 -14.10 -32.16
CA LEU A 70 20.43 -15.11 -32.06
C LEU A 70 20.75 -16.32 -32.96
N ALA A 71 21.13 -17.43 -32.42
CA ALA A 71 21.20 -18.70 -33.14
C ALA A 71 19.79 -19.19 -33.52
N PRO A 72 19.66 -20.17 -34.41
CA PRO A 72 18.37 -20.75 -34.75
C PRO A 72 17.55 -21.15 -33.53
N SER A 73 16.26 -20.81 -33.53
CA SER A 73 15.29 -21.05 -32.43
C SER A 73 15.56 -20.27 -31.14
N GLN A 74 16.54 -19.37 -31.10
CA GLN A 74 16.78 -18.52 -29.94
C GLN A 74 15.92 -17.25 -29.93
N SER A 75 15.66 -16.75 -28.74
CA SER A 75 14.93 -15.49 -28.49
C SER A 75 15.72 -14.62 -27.52
N SER A 76 15.66 -13.31 -27.73
CA SER A 76 16.18 -12.33 -26.76
C SER A 76 15.39 -11.02 -26.86
N SER A 77 15.43 -10.21 -25.81
CA SER A 77 14.61 -8.99 -25.73
C SER A 77 15.42 -7.75 -25.39
N CYS A 78 14.91 -6.59 -25.81
CA CYS A 78 15.40 -5.27 -25.41
C CYS A 78 14.26 -4.45 -24.86
N THR A 79 14.53 -3.70 -23.78
CA THR A 79 13.58 -2.76 -23.16
C THR A 79 13.83 -1.35 -23.69
N PHE A 80 12.74 -0.61 -23.96
CA PHE A 80 12.77 0.74 -24.50
C PHE A 80 12.23 1.74 -23.47
N PRO A 81 13.08 2.35 -22.66
CA PRO A 81 12.65 3.23 -21.55
C PRO A 81 12.10 4.58 -22.04
N ASN A 82 12.51 5.06 -23.22
CA ASN A 82 12.15 6.38 -23.73
C ASN A 82 11.26 6.31 -24.96
N PRO A 83 10.30 7.24 -25.14
CA PRO A 83 9.52 7.37 -26.38
C PRO A 83 10.43 7.73 -27.57
N GLY A 84 10.06 7.27 -28.76
CA GLY A 84 10.79 7.56 -29.98
C GLY A 84 10.61 6.47 -31.05
N THR A 85 11.21 6.67 -32.19
CA THR A 85 11.30 5.66 -33.25
C THR A 85 12.73 5.12 -33.30
N TYR A 86 12.86 3.81 -33.14
CA TYR A 86 14.13 3.11 -33.11
C TYR A 86 14.23 2.20 -34.34
N ALA A 87 15.15 2.52 -35.22
CA ALA A 87 15.49 1.63 -36.34
C ALA A 87 16.34 0.46 -35.83
N TYR A 88 16.10 -0.74 -36.35
CA TYR A 88 16.96 -1.90 -36.09
C TYR A 88 17.33 -2.61 -37.38
N GLN A 89 18.48 -3.23 -37.38
CA GLN A 89 19.04 -3.92 -38.53
C GLN A 89 19.64 -5.25 -38.11
N ASP A 90 19.53 -6.23 -39.03
CA ASP A 90 20.32 -7.45 -38.92
C ASP A 90 21.59 -7.29 -39.74
N ALA A 91 22.74 -7.29 -39.07
CA ALA A 91 24.04 -7.15 -39.73
C ALA A 91 24.42 -8.35 -40.59
N THR A 92 23.79 -9.51 -40.43
CA THR A 92 24.06 -10.72 -41.17
C THR A 92 23.37 -10.75 -42.53
N SER A 93 22.10 -10.31 -42.56
CA SER A 93 21.23 -10.42 -43.77
C SER A 93 20.87 -9.06 -44.36
N GLY A 94 21.18 -7.94 -43.69
CA GLY A 94 20.82 -6.60 -44.14
C GLY A 94 19.34 -6.26 -43.97
N PHE A 95 18.57 -7.09 -43.29
CA PHE A 95 17.17 -6.80 -42.99
C PHE A 95 17.05 -5.59 -42.05
N SER A 96 16.00 -4.81 -42.22
CA SER A 96 15.73 -3.65 -41.38
C SER A 96 14.29 -3.63 -40.87
N GLY A 97 14.09 -2.99 -39.72
CA GLY A 97 12.78 -2.78 -39.16
C GLY A 97 12.74 -1.57 -38.21
N THR A 98 11.57 -1.32 -37.62
CA THR A 98 11.38 -0.19 -36.70
C THR A 98 10.58 -0.58 -35.49
N VAL A 99 10.95 -0.01 -34.33
CA VAL A 99 10.16 -0.02 -33.08
C VAL A 99 9.68 1.40 -32.85
N ASN A 100 8.36 1.60 -32.85
CA ASN A 100 7.73 2.87 -32.51
C ASN A 100 7.32 2.85 -31.02
N VAL A 101 8.01 3.61 -30.21
CA VAL A 101 7.78 3.69 -28.78
C VAL A 101 6.95 4.93 -28.47
N ALA A 102 5.68 4.75 -28.12
CA ALA A 102 4.80 5.82 -27.69
C ALA A 102 5.11 6.24 -26.23
N PRO A 103 4.80 7.48 -25.82
CA PRO A 103 4.86 7.84 -24.41
C PRO A 103 4.06 6.86 -23.56
N ASN A 104 4.59 6.53 -22.37
CA ASN A 104 3.87 5.67 -21.44
C ASN A 104 2.67 6.43 -20.86
N THR A 105 1.47 6.07 -21.31
CA THR A 105 0.19 6.62 -20.84
C THR A 105 -0.42 5.79 -19.71
N ARG A 106 0.30 4.76 -19.25
CA ARG A 106 -0.16 3.96 -18.11
C ARG A 106 -0.25 4.81 -16.88
N ALA A 107 -1.37 4.72 -16.19
CA ALA A 107 -1.61 5.41 -14.94
C ALA A 107 -2.43 4.55 -14.00
N VAL A 108 -2.08 4.59 -12.71
CA VAL A 108 -2.87 4.00 -11.64
C VAL A 108 -3.16 5.07 -10.59
N THR A 109 -4.40 5.09 -10.10
CA THR A 109 -4.81 6.01 -9.05
C THR A 109 -4.96 5.28 -7.73
N LEU A 110 -4.78 6.00 -6.62
CA LEU A 110 -5.01 5.52 -5.25
C LEU A 110 -5.68 6.61 -4.43
N GLN A 111 -6.76 6.27 -3.78
CA GLN A 111 -7.48 7.11 -2.84
C GLN A 111 -7.83 6.31 -1.58
N SER A 112 -8.09 6.99 -0.48
CA SER A 112 -8.58 6.40 0.77
C SER A 112 -9.91 7.02 1.15
N SER A 113 -10.81 6.23 1.69
CA SER A 113 -12.09 6.70 2.23
C SER A 113 -11.93 7.74 3.34
N ARG A 114 -10.81 7.69 4.08
CA ARG A 114 -10.46 8.64 5.14
C ARG A 114 -8.94 8.78 5.24
N ARG A 115 -8.46 9.98 5.60
CA ARG A 115 -7.04 10.24 5.87
C ARG A 115 -6.66 10.03 7.34
N VAL A 116 -7.64 9.98 8.23
CA VAL A 116 -7.45 9.75 9.66
C VAL A 116 -8.42 8.67 10.11
N GLY A 117 -7.91 7.66 10.78
CA GLY A 117 -8.68 6.58 11.40
C GLY A 117 -8.42 6.43 12.89
N ILE A 118 -9.16 5.52 13.50
CA ILE A 118 -8.94 5.09 14.88
C ILE A 118 -8.39 3.66 14.83
N PHE A 119 -7.45 3.33 15.71
CA PHE A 119 -6.89 1.98 15.79
C PHE A 119 -7.99 0.91 15.85
N GLY A 120 -7.89 -0.08 14.96
CA GLY A 120 -8.87 -1.15 14.81
C GLY A 120 -10.02 -0.86 13.85
N ASP A 121 -10.11 0.35 13.26
CA ASP A 121 -11.10 0.61 12.20
C ASP A 121 -10.64 0.03 10.87
N ALA A 122 -11.59 -0.54 10.13
CA ALA A 122 -11.39 -0.86 8.73
C ALA A 122 -11.54 0.40 7.88
N MET A 123 -10.73 0.50 6.82
CA MET A 123 -10.74 1.57 5.85
C MET A 123 -10.71 1.01 4.45
N THR A 124 -11.30 1.71 3.51
CA THR A 124 -11.28 1.32 2.09
C THR A 124 -10.29 2.18 1.34
N LEU A 125 -9.36 1.53 0.65
CA LEU A 125 -8.56 2.09 -0.43
C LEU A 125 -9.25 1.76 -1.75
N GLY A 126 -9.09 2.60 -2.74
CA GLY A 126 -9.61 2.37 -4.07
C GLY A 126 -8.94 3.23 -5.10
N GLY A 127 -9.11 2.86 -6.34
CA GLY A 127 -8.55 3.57 -7.47
C GLY A 127 -8.95 2.95 -8.79
N SER A 128 -8.24 3.33 -9.83
CA SER A 128 -8.45 2.81 -11.18
C SER A 128 -7.14 2.76 -11.96
N VAL A 129 -7.13 1.95 -13.00
CA VAL A 129 -6.06 1.86 -13.99
C VAL A 129 -6.50 2.49 -15.31
N SER A 130 -5.56 3.06 -16.06
CA SER A 130 -5.86 3.80 -17.30
C SER A 130 -6.36 2.91 -18.43
N SER A 131 -6.06 1.62 -18.44
CA SER A 131 -6.59 0.65 -19.42
C SER A 131 -8.09 0.48 -19.36
N LYS A 132 -8.70 0.76 -18.19
CA LYS A 132 -10.12 0.50 -17.89
C LYS A 132 -10.55 -0.96 -18.03
N ALA A 133 -9.60 -1.88 -18.15
CA ALA A 133 -9.86 -3.32 -18.28
C ALA A 133 -10.13 -3.94 -16.90
N ALA A 134 -10.98 -4.96 -16.87
CA ALA A 134 -11.16 -5.84 -15.72
C ALA A 134 -10.12 -6.97 -15.76
N GLY A 135 -9.82 -7.55 -14.59
CA GLY A 135 -8.91 -8.70 -14.48
C GLY A 135 -7.43 -8.33 -14.38
N GLU A 136 -7.09 -7.05 -14.30
CA GLU A 136 -5.70 -6.62 -14.17
C GLU A 136 -5.25 -6.56 -12.70
N HIS A 137 -4.00 -6.91 -12.44
CA HIS A 137 -3.42 -6.96 -11.11
C HIS A 137 -2.83 -5.61 -10.72
N VAL A 138 -3.25 -5.09 -9.58
CA VAL A 138 -2.71 -3.88 -8.95
C VAL A 138 -2.07 -4.27 -7.64
N THR A 139 -0.78 -3.99 -7.49
CA THR A 139 -0.04 -4.20 -6.25
C THR A 139 -0.12 -2.95 -5.38
N VAL A 140 -0.67 -3.07 -4.16
CA VAL A 140 -0.70 -1.98 -3.18
C VAL A 140 0.35 -2.24 -2.11
N THR A 141 1.38 -1.40 -2.07
CA THR A 141 2.44 -1.45 -1.05
C THR A 141 2.04 -0.59 0.14
N ALA A 142 2.06 -1.17 1.33
CA ALA A 142 1.86 -0.51 2.61
C ALA A 142 3.20 -0.33 3.33
N LYS A 143 3.52 0.89 3.75
CA LYS A 143 4.74 1.24 4.51
C LYS A 143 4.32 1.82 5.86
N PRO A 144 4.17 0.98 6.92
CA PRO A 144 3.85 1.47 8.25
C PRO A 144 5.04 2.20 8.88
N SER A 145 4.76 3.22 9.69
CA SER A 145 5.77 3.91 10.49
C SER A 145 6.41 2.92 11.47
N GLY A 146 7.73 2.82 11.45
CA GLY A 146 8.49 1.92 12.32
C GLY A 146 8.29 0.43 12.09
N GLY A 147 7.66 0.02 10.98
CA GLY A 147 7.38 -1.37 10.63
C GLY A 147 7.94 -1.80 9.28
N THR A 148 7.91 -3.10 9.02
CA THR A 148 8.31 -3.66 7.72
C THR A 148 7.22 -3.40 6.67
N PRO A 149 7.58 -2.96 5.47
CA PRO A 149 6.64 -2.86 4.35
C PRO A 149 6.03 -4.22 3.98
N TYR A 150 4.79 -4.19 3.53
CA TYR A 150 4.07 -5.37 3.03
C TYR A 150 3.16 -4.98 1.85
N THR A 151 2.73 -5.96 1.08
CA THR A 151 1.97 -5.75 -0.14
C THR A 151 0.64 -6.47 -0.11
N PHE A 152 -0.31 -5.94 -0.89
CA PHE A 152 -1.56 -6.58 -1.25
C PHE A 152 -1.63 -6.67 -2.77
N ASP A 153 -2.20 -7.73 -3.30
CA ASP A 153 -2.57 -7.85 -4.70
C ASP A 153 -4.09 -7.74 -4.82
N VAL A 154 -4.56 -6.86 -5.71
CA VAL A 154 -5.98 -6.65 -5.99
C VAL A 154 -6.22 -6.71 -7.48
N VAL A 155 -7.36 -7.28 -7.86
CA VAL A 155 -7.76 -7.41 -9.26
C VAL A 155 -8.78 -6.34 -9.59
N THR A 156 -8.62 -5.71 -10.76
CA THR A 156 -9.55 -4.68 -11.24
C THR A 156 -10.88 -5.30 -11.68
N GLY A 157 -11.96 -4.61 -11.38
CA GLY A 157 -13.30 -4.87 -11.89
C GLY A 157 -13.60 -4.09 -13.17
N ALA A 158 -14.87 -4.04 -13.54
CA ALA A 158 -15.34 -3.30 -14.71
C ALA A 158 -14.90 -1.82 -14.67
N GLY A 159 -14.46 -1.30 -15.81
CA GLY A 159 -13.93 0.06 -15.93
C GLY A 159 -12.55 0.26 -15.31
N GLY A 160 -11.81 -0.82 -15.01
CA GLY A 160 -10.48 -0.79 -14.43
C GLY A 160 -10.44 -0.34 -12.97
N ASN A 161 -11.58 -0.33 -12.28
CA ASN A 161 -11.69 0.09 -10.89
C ASN A 161 -11.28 -1.04 -9.95
N TRP A 162 -10.65 -0.68 -8.82
CA TRP A 162 -10.27 -1.63 -7.77
C TRP A 162 -10.54 -1.06 -6.38
N THR A 163 -10.78 -1.95 -5.43
CA THR A 163 -10.98 -1.60 -4.01
C THR A 163 -10.27 -2.60 -3.11
N LEU A 164 -9.77 -2.13 -1.97
CA LEU A 164 -9.09 -2.93 -0.96
C LEU A 164 -9.50 -2.46 0.42
N GLN A 165 -9.94 -3.38 1.27
CA GLN A 165 -10.12 -3.09 2.69
C GLN A 165 -8.81 -3.32 3.45
N VAL A 166 -8.41 -2.31 4.25
CA VAL A 166 -7.22 -2.36 5.08
C VAL A 166 -7.54 -1.99 6.51
N GLN A 167 -6.77 -2.51 7.44
CA GLN A 167 -6.85 -2.18 8.87
C GLN A 167 -5.46 -1.80 9.38
N PRO A 168 -5.01 -0.55 9.12
CA PRO A 168 -3.68 -0.11 9.55
C PRO A 168 -3.54 -0.17 11.06
N ARG A 169 -2.35 -0.54 11.53
CA ARG A 169 -2.04 -0.61 12.97
C ARG A 169 -1.21 0.57 13.47
N ALA A 170 -0.63 1.33 12.56
CA ALA A 170 0.15 2.54 12.79
C ALA A 170 -0.09 3.50 11.63
N ARG A 171 0.41 4.72 11.72
CA ARG A 171 0.50 5.62 10.56
C ARG A 171 1.12 4.85 9.40
N THR A 172 0.41 4.76 8.28
CA THR A 172 0.83 3.94 7.13
C THR A 172 0.70 4.74 5.84
N THR A 173 1.74 4.70 5.02
CA THR A 173 1.71 5.24 3.66
C THR A 173 1.48 4.11 2.68
N PHE A 174 0.49 4.26 1.82
CA PHE A 174 0.11 3.32 0.77
C PHE A 174 0.49 3.87 -0.59
N GLN A 175 0.87 3.00 -1.51
CA GLN A 175 1.17 3.32 -2.89
C GLN A 175 0.74 2.15 -3.77
N ALA A 176 0.02 2.42 -4.85
CA ALA A 176 -0.41 1.42 -5.81
C ALA A 176 0.55 1.40 -7.00
N THR A 177 0.83 0.20 -7.51
CA THR A 177 1.61 -0.03 -8.74
C THR A 177 0.80 -0.94 -9.65
N TRP A 178 0.71 -0.56 -10.90
CA TRP A 178 0.10 -1.33 -11.97
C TRP A 178 1.00 -1.25 -13.18
N ASP A 179 1.48 -2.41 -13.65
CA ASP A 179 2.50 -2.47 -14.69
C ASP A 179 3.70 -1.57 -14.33
N THR A 180 4.06 -0.61 -15.17
CA THR A 180 5.14 0.35 -14.94
C THR A 180 4.69 1.63 -14.22
N ALA A 181 3.37 1.83 -14.05
CA ALA A 181 2.80 3.01 -13.44
C ALA A 181 2.74 2.89 -11.91
N THR A 182 2.99 4.01 -11.24
CA THR A 182 2.92 4.12 -9.79
C THR A 182 2.05 5.33 -9.41
N SER A 183 1.15 5.13 -8.44
CA SER A 183 0.27 6.19 -7.95
C SER A 183 1.00 7.20 -7.07
N SER A 184 0.40 8.36 -6.89
CA SER A 184 0.76 9.23 -5.75
C SER A 184 0.55 8.50 -4.43
N PRO A 185 1.43 8.68 -3.43
CA PRO A 185 1.30 8.02 -2.14
C PRO A 185 0.13 8.60 -1.33
N VAL A 186 -0.54 7.74 -0.57
CA VAL A 186 -1.63 8.10 0.33
C VAL A 186 -1.25 7.69 1.74
N THR A 187 -1.13 8.67 2.64
CA THR A 187 -0.86 8.41 4.05
C THR A 187 -2.16 8.42 4.86
N ILE A 188 -2.34 7.40 5.67
CA ILE A 188 -3.40 7.28 6.66
C ILE A 188 -2.78 7.46 8.04
N ASP A 189 -3.18 8.52 8.72
CA ASP A 189 -2.86 8.75 10.12
C ASP A 189 -3.83 8.01 11.04
N LEU A 190 -3.36 7.53 12.18
CA LEU A 190 -4.19 6.85 13.16
C LEU A 190 -4.21 7.59 14.50
N ARG A 191 -5.34 7.48 15.18
CA ARG A 191 -5.50 7.80 16.59
C ARG A 191 -5.54 6.51 17.40
N PRO A 192 -4.94 6.43 18.59
CA PRO A 192 -5.19 5.31 19.48
C PRO A 192 -6.69 5.26 19.82
N ARG A 193 -7.23 4.07 20.01
CA ARG A 193 -8.62 3.92 20.46
C ARG A 193 -8.67 4.09 21.98
N LEU A 194 -9.43 5.07 22.42
CA LEU A 194 -9.67 5.32 23.83
C LEU A 194 -11.14 5.03 24.16
N THR A 195 -11.38 4.20 25.17
CA THR A 195 -12.71 3.96 25.72
C THR A 195 -12.72 4.41 27.17
N PHE A 196 -13.64 5.29 27.53
CA PHE A 196 -13.78 5.82 28.89
C PHE A 196 -15.06 5.28 29.51
N GLN A 197 -14.96 4.77 30.74
CA GLN A 197 -16.06 4.14 31.47
C GLN A 197 -16.09 4.63 32.92
N LYS A 198 -17.30 4.79 33.47
CA LYS A 198 -17.53 4.92 34.89
C LYS A 198 -17.75 3.51 35.45
N VAL A 199 -16.92 3.10 36.40
CA VAL A 199 -16.92 1.74 36.94
C VAL A 199 -17.38 1.68 38.39
N GLY A 200 -17.61 2.85 39.02
CA GLY A 200 -18.13 2.99 40.36
C GLY A 200 -18.41 4.44 40.74
N ARG A 201 -18.86 4.69 41.97
CA ARG A 201 -19.03 6.05 42.45
C ARG A 201 -17.66 6.74 42.51
N TYR A 202 -17.48 7.77 41.66
CA TYR A 202 -16.22 8.51 41.48
C TYR A 202 -15.03 7.66 41.00
N GLN A 203 -15.29 6.45 40.48
CA GLN A 203 -14.27 5.54 39.94
C GLN A 203 -14.42 5.41 38.43
N TYR A 204 -13.30 5.50 37.74
CA TYR A 204 -13.25 5.58 36.32
C TYR A 204 -12.15 4.69 35.75
N LEU A 205 -12.39 4.18 34.56
CA LEU A 205 -11.46 3.38 33.77
C LEU A 205 -11.34 3.97 32.36
N VAL A 206 -10.12 4.19 31.89
CA VAL A 206 -9.82 4.45 30.48
C VAL A 206 -9.02 3.29 29.94
N VAL A 207 -9.53 2.68 28.86
CA VAL A 207 -8.82 1.66 28.10
C VAL A 207 -8.21 2.33 26.87
N VAL A 208 -6.93 2.09 26.62
CA VAL A 208 -6.18 2.62 25.49
C VAL A 208 -5.68 1.45 24.65
N LEU A 209 -6.09 1.41 23.38
CA LEU A 209 -5.69 0.38 22.42
C LEU A 209 -4.79 0.97 21.33
N GLY A 210 -3.75 0.24 20.95
CA GLY A 210 -2.84 0.56 19.86
C GLY A 210 -1.98 -0.62 19.48
N ASN A 211 -1.03 -0.44 18.56
CA ASN A 211 -0.08 -1.50 18.16
C ASN A 211 1.02 -1.76 19.21
N ARG A 212 1.03 -0.98 20.28
CA ARG A 212 2.01 -1.04 21.38
C ARG A 212 1.37 -0.67 22.71
N SER A 213 2.09 -0.89 23.81
CA SER A 213 1.71 -0.43 25.14
C SER A 213 1.92 1.08 25.28
N PHE A 214 0.97 1.75 25.91
CA PHE A 214 1.05 3.14 26.37
C PHE A 214 1.35 3.27 27.86
N ALA A 215 1.75 2.19 28.52
CA ALA A 215 2.11 2.22 29.93
C ALA A 215 3.20 3.26 30.21
N GLY A 216 3.06 4.00 31.33
CA GLY A 216 3.93 5.10 31.70
C GLY A 216 3.62 6.44 30.99
N LYS A 217 2.74 6.45 30.00
CA LYS A 217 2.25 7.68 29.36
C LYS A 217 1.14 8.32 30.17
N GLN A 218 0.89 9.61 29.97
CA GLN A 218 -0.12 10.35 30.70
C GLN A 218 -1.35 10.64 29.82
N LEU A 219 -2.53 10.49 30.43
CA LEU A 219 -3.81 10.94 29.92
C LEU A 219 -4.20 12.25 30.62
N ASP A 220 -4.80 13.14 29.84
CA ASP A 220 -5.47 14.33 30.34
C ASP A 220 -6.95 14.00 30.53
N ILE A 221 -7.43 14.10 31.76
CA ILE A 221 -8.85 13.99 32.07
C ILE A 221 -9.44 15.38 32.14
N ALA A 222 -10.39 15.64 31.25
CA ALA A 222 -11.01 16.94 31.11
C ALA A 222 -12.51 16.88 31.47
N ARG A 223 -13.02 17.97 32.00
CA ARG A 223 -14.44 18.21 32.25
C ARG A 223 -14.97 19.31 31.34
N ARG A 224 -16.24 19.23 30.97
CA ARG A 224 -16.87 20.24 30.12
C ARG A 224 -17.28 21.45 30.98
N ILE A 225 -16.79 22.63 30.63
CA ILE A 225 -17.12 23.92 31.25
C ILE A 225 -17.38 24.93 30.12
N GLY A 226 -18.54 25.58 30.13
CA GLY A 226 -18.87 26.60 29.11
C GLY A 226 -18.75 26.07 27.66
N GLY A 227 -19.13 24.80 27.41
CA GLY A 227 -19.05 24.20 26.07
C GLY A 227 -17.69 23.62 25.70
N ARG A 228 -16.62 23.89 26.47
CA ARG A 228 -15.24 23.44 26.20
C ARG A 228 -14.80 22.38 27.21
N TYR A 229 -13.89 21.50 26.80
CA TYR A 229 -13.23 20.57 27.69
C TYR A 229 -11.98 21.20 28.31
N VAL A 230 -11.92 21.23 29.65
CA VAL A 230 -10.81 21.78 30.43
C VAL A 230 -10.18 20.66 31.24
N THR A 231 -8.90 20.42 31.04
CA THR A 231 -8.14 19.41 31.79
C THR A 231 -8.08 19.79 33.27
N PHE A 232 -8.38 18.84 34.16
CA PHE A 232 -8.32 19.04 35.58
C PHE A 232 -7.53 17.96 36.31
N LYS A 233 -7.17 16.88 35.63
CA LYS A 233 -6.40 15.77 36.19
C LYS A 233 -5.53 15.11 35.11
N HIS A 234 -4.32 14.74 35.51
CA HIS A 234 -3.43 13.88 34.71
C HIS A 234 -3.40 12.50 35.35
N VAL A 235 -3.46 11.45 34.53
CA VAL A 235 -3.49 10.07 34.98
C VAL A 235 -2.47 9.24 34.21
N THR A 236 -1.59 8.56 34.93
CA THR A 236 -0.61 7.66 34.31
C THR A 236 -1.30 6.37 33.86
N ILE A 237 -1.02 5.96 32.64
CA ILE A 237 -1.50 4.71 32.04
C ILE A 237 -0.68 3.56 32.63
N GLY A 238 -1.36 2.55 33.13
CA GLY A 238 -0.79 1.30 33.62
C GLY A 238 -0.71 0.23 32.53
N ARG A 239 0.03 -0.82 32.82
CA ARG A 239 0.18 -2.00 31.97
C ARG A 239 -0.83 -3.08 32.38
N ILE A 240 -1.45 -3.74 31.40
CA ILE A 240 -2.13 -5.01 31.61
C ILE A 240 -1.11 -6.13 31.39
N ALA A 241 -1.01 -7.07 32.32
CA ALA A 241 -0.18 -8.25 32.14
C ALA A 241 -0.64 -9.05 30.92
N ARG A 242 0.34 -9.58 30.15
CA ARG A 242 0.13 -10.44 28.98
C ARG A 242 -0.46 -9.76 27.73
N THR A 243 -0.55 -8.42 27.68
CA THR A 243 -0.91 -7.71 26.45
C THR A 243 0.10 -6.62 26.12
N THR A 244 0.39 -6.44 24.83
CA THR A 244 1.23 -5.34 24.33
C THR A 244 0.41 -4.26 23.62
N THR A 245 -0.87 -4.53 23.36
CA THR A 245 -1.76 -3.67 22.58
C THR A 245 -2.81 -2.95 23.42
N THR A 246 -2.99 -3.35 24.68
CA THR A 246 -3.97 -2.79 25.61
C THR A 246 -3.28 -2.21 26.81
N SER A 247 -3.64 -1.00 27.17
CA SER A 247 -3.19 -0.30 28.39
C SER A 247 -4.39 0.31 29.07
N VAL A 248 -4.32 0.50 30.40
CA VAL A 248 -5.44 1.00 31.18
C VAL A 248 -5.00 2.10 32.14
N ALA A 249 -5.90 3.03 32.41
CA ALA A 249 -5.76 3.99 33.49
C ALA A 249 -6.98 3.89 34.40
N TYR A 250 -6.75 3.48 35.61
CA TYR A 250 -7.76 3.42 36.69
C TYR A 250 -7.55 4.58 37.63
N PHE A 251 -8.59 5.37 37.92
CA PHE A 251 -8.47 6.53 38.79
C PHE A 251 -9.78 6.91 39.46
N THR A 252 -9.66 7.73 40.49
CA THR A 252 -10.80 8.35 41.20
C THR A 252 -10.85 9.85 40.93
N ALA A 253 -12.05 10.40 40.77
CA ALA A 253 -12.27 11.84 40.68
C ALA A 253 -13.64 12.23 41.22
N VAL A 254 -13.64 13.09 42.23
CA VAL A 254 -14.88 13.64 42.75
C VAL A 254 -15.26 14.85 41.92
N VAL A 255 -16.35 14.72 41.18
CA VAL A 255 -16.91 15.79 40.34
C VAL A 255 -18.43 15.88 40.59
N ARG A 256 -19.03 17.02 40.31
CA ARG A 256 -20.47 17.24 40.48
C ARG A 256 -21.29 16.30 39.57
N PRO A 257 -22.44 15.79 40.06
CA PRO A 257 -23.38 15.07 39.19
C PRO A 257 -23.71 15.85 37.90
N GLY A 258 -23.90 15.14 36.80
CA GLY A 258 -24.14 15.76 35.49
C GLY A 258 -22.90 16.32 34.76
N THR A 259 -21.70 16.22 35.38
CA THR A 259 -20.47 16.66 34.75
C THR A 259 -20.06 15.69 33.61
N HIS A 260 -19.88 16.23 32.42
CA HIS A 260 -19.35 15.48 31.27
C HIS A 260 -17.83 15.41 31.36
N LEU A 261 -17.29 14.21 31.38
CA LEU A 261 -15.85 13.94 31.42
C LEU A 261 -15.39 13.31 30.11
N ARG A 262 -14.16 13.61 29.71
CA ARG A 262 -13.50 13.03 28.54
C ARG A 262 -12.02 12.81 28.83
N ALA A 263 -11.46 11.72 28.27
CA ALA A 263 -10.03 11.46 28.33
C ALA A 263 -9.38 11.81 27.00
N PHE A 264 -8.18 12.40 27.08
CA PHE A 264 -7.34 12.74 25.94
C PHE A 264 -5.97 12.11 26.13
N LEU A 265 -5.42 11.54 25.09
CA LEU A 265 -4.02 11.17 25.02
C LEU A 265 -3.32 12.19 24.12
N PRO A 266 -2.53 13.13 24.67
CA PRO A 266 -1.84 14.15 23.88
C PRO A 266 -0.90 13.52 22.83
N LYS A 267 -0.68 14.21 21.71
CA LYS A 267 0.23 13.77 20.66
C LYS A 267 1.63 13.44 21.20
N SER A 268 2.14 14.24 22.15
CA SER A 268 3.43 14.01 22.82
C SER A 268 3.49 12.67 23.57
N GLN A 269 2.35 12.18 24.05
CA GLN A 269 2.22 10.90 24.75
C GLN A 269 1.88 9.76 23.78
N ALA A 270 1.16 10.03 22.69
CA ALA A 270 0.81 9.05 21.68
C ALA A 270 2.01 8.59 20.83
N GLY A 271 3.01 9.46 20.64
CA GLY A 271 4.24 9.16 19.91
C GLY A 271 4.12 9.31 18.39
N ALA A 272 5.17 8.93 17.65
CA ALA A 272 5.29 9.20 16.21
C ALA A 272 4.22 8.51 15.36
N ASP A 273 3.82 7.28 15.76
CA ASP A 273 2.94 6.41 14.99
C ASP A 273 1.45 6.79 15.06
N TYR A 274 1.08 7.67 15.98
CA TYR A 274 -0.29 8.08 16.23
C TYR A 274 -0.43 9.59 16.30
N LEU A 275 -1.61 10.07 15.96
CA LEU A 275 -2.10 11.39 16.37
C LEU A 275 -2.52 11.36 17.84
N ASP A 276 -2.99 12.50 18.38
CA ASP A 276 -3.67 12.57 19.67
C ASP A 276 -4.88 11.61 19.74
N GLY A 277 -5.19 11.10 20.93
CA GLY A 277 -6.33 10.23 21.16
C GLY A 277 -7.45 10.94 21.91
N HIS A 278 -8.69 10.61 21.56
CA HIS A 278 -9.89 11.12 22.22
C HIS A 278 -10.81 9.96 22.58
N SER A 279 -11.32 9.95 23.81
CA SER A 279 -12.34 8.98 24.23
C SER A 279 -13.77 9.43 23.86
N ASN A 280 -14.74 8.53 24.04
CA ASN A 280 -16.12 8.91 24.30
C ASN A 280 -16.19 9.80 25.58
N PHE A 281 -17.32 10.47 25.82
CA PHE A 281 -17.58 11.13 27.08
C PHE A 281 -18.32 10.21 28.06
N VAL A 282 -18.17 10.48 29.35
CA VAL A 282 -18.92 9.85 30.45
C VAL A 282 -19.58 10.94 31.26
N VAL A 283 -20.78 10.67 31.78
CA VAL A 283 -21.49 11.58 32.69
C VAL A 283 -21.38 11.04 34.11
N GLN A 284 -21.05 11.93 35.08
CA GLN A 284 -21.00 11.59 36.47
C GLN A 284 -22.42 11.33 37.04
#